data_4ab4d8a8bc3aad17165c5474e193275d
#
_entry.id   4ab4d8a8bc3aad17165c5474e193275d
#
_cell.length_a   1.000
_cell.length_b   1.000
_cell.length_c   1.000
_cell.angle_alpha   90.00
_cell.angle_beta   90.00
_cell.angle_gamma   90.00
#
_symmetry.space_group_name_H-M   'P 1'
#
loop_
_entity.id
_entity.type
_entity.pdbx_description
1 polymer ?
#
loop_
_entity_poly.entity_id
_entity_poly.type
_entity_poly.pdbx_seq_one_letter_code
_entity_poly.pdbx_strand_id
1 'polypeptide(L)'
;MQTNTLKITILGSGTSTGIPVIGCRCAVCRSDHPHNQRTRCSALLSYGKYNILIDTSTDLRQQALREDIRHIDAVFYTHSHADHVHGIDDLRGFNLHSKQPIPLYGSEQTLATIRTSFSYIFDKSEPASYIPRLELHPIAAAVDLFDLKIVPILMRHGQMETFGYRCGPFAYLTDCNAIPTSSLDLLHGLEVLILDGLRFTPHSTHFNIPQAIEMAQKIGAKQTLLTHLSHEVDHPDHDQQLPDGVNLAYDGQLFNLSMNLPAMK
;
A
#
# COMPACT_ATOMS: atom_id res chain seq x y z
N MET A 1 2.65 28.91 -3.00
CA MET A 1 3.90 28.16 -2.68
C MET A 1 3.58 26.69 -2.85
N GLN A 2 4.23 26.00 -3.79
CA GLN A 2 4.11 24.52 -3.85
C GLN A 2 4.68 23.98 -2.55
N THR A 3 3.87 23.23 -1.81
CA THR A 3 4.34 22.56 -0.61
C THR A 3 5.17 21.36 -1.04
N ASN A 4 6.50 21.40 -0.87
CA ASN A 4 7.41 20.27 -1.10
C ASN A 4 7.20 19.17 -0.04
N THR A 5 5.95 18.89 0.32
CA THR A 5 5.58 17.94 1.36
C THR A 5 4.81 16.80 0.73
N LEU A 6 5.32 15.58 0.90
CA LEU A 6 4.62 14.33 0.61
C LEU A 6 3.85 13.92 1.86
N LYS A 7 2.53 13.92 1.77
CA LYS A 7 1.64 13.39 2.82
C LYS A 7 1.36 11.93 2.52
N ILE A 8 1.58 11.05 3.48
CA ILE A 8 1.27 9.63 3.40
C ILE A 8 0.16 9.32 4.41
N THR A 9 -0.90 8.64 3.95
CA THR A 9 -1.98 8.13 4.80
C THR A 9 -2.05 6.62 4.65
N ILE A 10 -1.92 5.88 5.75
CA ILE A 10 -2.16 4.43 5.77
C ILE A 10 -3.67 4.21 5.75
N LEU A 11 -4.19 3.73 4.63
CA LEU A 11 -5.62 3.50 4.46
C LEU A 11 -6.07 2.19 5.13
N GLY A 12 -5.21 1.19 5.13
CA GLY A 12 -5.44 -0.08 5.79
C GLY A 12 -4.14 -0.72 6.22
N SER A 13 -4.14 -1.36 7.38
CA SER A 13 -2.98 -1.98 8.02
C SER A 13 -3.14 -3.48 8.27
N GLY A 14 -4.30 -4.04 7.94
CA GLY A 14 -4.64 -5.43 8.20
C GLY A 14 -4.30 -6.36 7.05
N THR A 15 -4.11 -7.63 7.38
CA THR A 15 -3.93 -8.75 6.45
C THR A 15 -5.17 -9.01 5.58
N SER A 16 -5.09 -9.96 4.67
CA SER A 16 -6.11 -10.32 3.68
C SER A 16 -7.52 -10.56 4.22
N THR A 17 -7.66 -10.95 5.49
CA THR A 17 -8.97 -11.14 6.14
C THR A 17 -9.56 -9.87 6.71
N GLY A 18 -8.79 -8.80 6.87
CA GLY A 18 -9.12 -7.68 7.74
C GLY A 18 -9.26 -8.09 9.21
N ILE A 19 -9.35 -7.14 10.10
CA ILE A 19 -9.61 -7.36 11.53
C ILE A 19 -10.77 -6.44 11.94
N PRO A 20 -11.84 -6.99 12.55
CA PRO A 20 -12.08 -8.39 12.97
C PRO A 20 -12.20 -9.38 11.83
N VAL A 21 -11.71 -10.59 12.05
CA VAL A 21 -11.89 -11.71 11.10
C VAL A 21 -13.30 -12.27 11.21
N ILE A 22 -13.96 -12.51 10.09
CA ILE A 22 -15.33 -13.06 10.04
C ILE A 22 -15.41 -14.36 10.84
N GLY A 23 -16.34 -14.38 11.81
CA GLY A 23 -16.57 -15.53 12.68
C GLY A 23 -15.55 -15.73 13.80
N CYS A 24 -14.46 -14.95 13.87
CA CYS A 24 -13.46 -15.03 14.93
C CYS A 24 -13.97 -14.37 16.23
N ARG A 25 -13.63 -14.97 17.38
CA ARG A 25 -13.99 -14.47 18.70
C ARG A 25 -12.80 -14.29 19.63
N CYS A 26 -11.57 -14.21 19.08
CA CYS A 26 -10.36 -13.94 19.88
C CYS A 26 -10.42 -12.54 20.51
N ALA A 27 -9.51 -12.29 21.44
CA ALA A 27 -9.44 -11.01 22.16
C ALA A 27 -9.31 -9.82 21.19
N VAL A 28 -8.41 -9.91 20.21
CA VAL A 28 -8.18 -8.84 19.23
C VAL A 28 -9.40 -8.57 18.34
N CYS A 29 -10.06 -9.63 17.82
CA CYS A 29 -11.27 -9.47 17.01
C CYS A 29 -12.49 -8.95 17.76
N ARG A 30 -12.47 -9.01 19.10
CA ARG A 30 -13.52 -8.49 19.99
C ARG A 30 -13.12 -7.20 20.70
N SER A 31 -11.94 -6.70 20.41
CA SER A 31 -11.40 -5.48 20.99
C SER A 31 -12.12 -4.24 20.44
N ASP A 32 -12.49 -3.32 21.32
CA ASP A 32 -13.00 -1.99 20.95
C ASP A 32 -11.88 -0.98 20.69
N HIS A 33 -10.61 -1.40 20.83
CA HIS A 33 -9.46 -0.53 20.58
C HIS A 33 -9.39 -0.18 19.07
N PRO A 34 -9.35 1.11 18.70
CA PRO A 34 -9.48 1.53 17.29
C PRO A 34 -8.35 0.98 16.41
N HIS A 35 -7.13 0.80 16.93
CA HIS A 35 -6.01 0.26 16.16
C HIS A 35 -6.05 -1.27 16.00
N ASN A 36 -7.00 -1.95 16.64
CA ASN A 36 -7.33 -3.35 16.38
C ASN A 36 -8.45 -3.52 15.33
N GLN A 37 -9.00 -2.42 14.83
CA GLN A 37 -9.91 -2.39 13.70
C GLN A 37 -9.10 -2.08 12.43
N ARG A 38 -8.79 -3.11 11.62
CA ARG A 38 -7.85 -2.98 10.50
C ARG A 38 -8.50 -3.41 9.21
N THR A 39 -8.66 -2.48 8.27
CA THR A 39 -9.01 -2.78 6.88
C THR A 39 -7.79 -3.34 6.14
N ARG A 40 -8.01 -4.01 4.97
CA ARG A 40 -6.92 -4.60 4.17
C ARG A 40 -5.97 -3.53 3.68
N CYS A 41 -4.70 -3.93 3.51
CA CYS A 41 -3.61 -3.02 3.19
C CYS A 41 -3.85 -2.13 1.98
N SER A 42 -3.61 -0.84 2.16
CA SER A 42 -3.55 0.19 1.13
C SER A 42 -2.94 1.47 1.70
N ALA A 43 -2.37 2.32 0.87
CA ALA A 43 -1.84 3.62 1.27
C ALA A 43 -2.14 4.70 0.23
N LEU A 44 -2.29 5.94 0.70
CA LEU A 44 -2.46 7.12 -0.14
C LEU A 44 -1.25 8.04 -0.02
N LEU A 45 -0.67 8.43 -1.15
CA LEU A 45 0.37 9.45 -1.26
C LEU A 45 -0.25 10.70 -1.85
N SER A 46 -0.28 11.80 -1.08
CA SER A 46 -0.77 13.09 -1.55
C SER A 46 0.37 14.08 -1.71
N TYR A 47 0.53 14.66 -2.90
CA TYR A 47 1.57 15.63 -3.21
C TYR A 47 1.01 16.79 -4.02
N GLY A 48 1.07 17.99 -3.47
CA GLY A 48 0.42 19.15 -4.06
C GLY A 48 -1.10 18.94 -4.18
N LYS A 49 -1.59 18.84 -5.40
CA LYS A 49 -3.00 18.54 -5.69
C LYS A 49 -3.25 17.09 -6.12
N TYR A 50 -2.23 16.26 -6.16
CA TYR A 50 -2.31 14.91 -6.71
C TYR A 50 -2.40 13.85 -5.61
N ASN A 51 -3.21 12.84 -5.85
CA ASN A 51 -3.41 11.67 -5.00
C ASN A 51 -3.04 10.39 -5.75
N ILE A 52 -2.04 9.69 -5.25
CA ILE A 52 -1.57 8.41 -5.77
C ILE A 52 -1.96 7.32 -4.77
N LEU A 53 -2.75 6.36 -5.21
CA LEU A 53 -3.17 5.23 -4.39
C LEU A 53 -2.21 4.06 -4.60
N ILE A 54 -1.82 3.37 -3.53
CA ILE A 54 -1.15 2.07 -3.59
C ILE A 54 -2.17 1.01 -3.19
N ASP A 55 -2.50 0.14 -4.12
CA ASP A 55 -3.51 -0.91 -4.08
C ASP A 55 -4.96 -0.41 -3.90
N THR A 56 -5.88 -1.04 -4.61
CA THR A 56 -7.32 -0.89 -4.42
C THR A 56 -7.82 -2.03 -3.54
N SER A 57 -7.60 -1.90 -2.25
CA SER A 57 -8.04 -2.90 -1.28
C SER A 57 -9.55 -3.18 -1.42
N THR A 58 -9.97 -4.37 -1.03
CA THR A 58 -11.41 -4.73 -0.98
C THR A 58 -12.22 -3.74 -0.13
N ASP A 59 -11.56 -3.01 0.77
CA ASP A 59 -12.17 -2.00 1.66
C ASP A 59 -12.06 -0.56 1.10
N LEU A 60 -11.64 -0.37 -0.16
CA LEU A 60 -11.36 0.95 -0.75
C LEU A 60 -12.48 1.96 -0.52
N ARG A 61 -13.74 1.55 -0.72
CA ARG A 61 -14.88 2.45 -0.51
C ARG A 61 -14.93 2.97 0.93
N GLN A 62 -14.77 2.08 1.90
CA GLN A 62 -14.78 2.45 3.32
C GLN A 62 -13.59 3.34 3.67
N GLN A 63 -12.41 3.00 3.18
CA GLN A 63 -11.17 3.77 3.36
C GLN A 63 -11.30 5.18 2.76
N ALA A 64 -11.80 5.29 1.54
CA ALA A 64 -12.00 6.58 0.86
C ALA A 64 -12.99 7.49 1.57
N LEU A 65 -14.09 6.93 2.09
CA LEU A 65 -15.09 7.69 2.84
C LEU A 65 -14.55 8.15 4.21
N ARG A 66 -13.81 7.30 4.90
CA ARG A 66 -13.20 7.63 6.20
C ARG A 66 -12.19 8.76 6.09
N GLU A 67 -11.33 8.74 5.06
CA GLU A 67 -10.27 9.72 4.85
C GLU A 67 -10.70 10.90 3.96
N ASP A 68 -11.98 11.03 3.60
CA ASP A 68 -12.54 12.08 2.73
C ASP A 68 -11.78 12.22 1.39
N ILE A 69 -11.39 11.09 0.76
CA ILE A 69 -10.67 11.09 -0.51
C ILE A 69 -11.65 11.43 -1.63
N ARG A 70 -11.41 12.55 -2.32
CA ARG A 70 -12.31 13.08 -3.34
C ARG A 70 -11.90 12.78 -4.77
N HIS A 71 -10.62 12.45 -5.00
CA HIS A 71 -10.08 12.08 -6.31
C HIS A 71 -8.85 11.19 -6.17
N ILE A 72 -8.59 10.41 -7.19
CA ILE A 72 -7.38 9.60 -7.38
C ILE A 72 -6.84 9.91 -8.78
N ASP A 73 -5.56 10.25 -8.86
CA ASP A 73 -4.89 10.61 -10.12
C ASP A 73 -4.08 9.45 -10.71
N ALA A 74 -3.69 8.48 -9.89
CA ALA A 74 -3.00 7.26 -10.32
C ALA A 74 -3.14 6.15 -9.26
N VAL A 75 -3.03 4.89 -9.70
CA VAL A 75 -2.97 3.72 -8.82
C VAL A 75 -1.71 2.92 -9.13
N PHE A 76 -1.00 2.49 -8.09
CA PHE A 76 0.14 1.57 -8.19
C PHE A 76 -0.21 0.26 -7.51
N TYR A 77 -0.19 -0.85 -8.24
CA TYR A 77 -0.49 -2.17 -7.71
C TYR A 77 0.78 -2.91 -7.33
N THR A 78 0.82 -3.41 -6.09
CA THR A 78 1.93 -4.22 -5.58
C THR A 78 1.92 -5.61 -6.21
N HIS A 79 0.75 -6.25 -6.24
CA HIS A 79 0.52 -7.56 -6.82
C HIS A 79 -0.99 -7.82 -7.03
N SER A 80 -1.37 -9.02 -7.48
CA SER A 80 -2.73 -9.31 -7.94
C SER A 80 -3.61 -10.09 -6.95
N HIS A 81 -3.25 -10.21 -5.67
CA HIS A 81 -4.12 -10.86 -4.68
C HIS A 81 -5.40 -10.03 -4.45
N ALA A 82 -6.46 -10.73 -4.07
CA ALA A 82 -7.81 -10.17 -3.96
C ALA A 82 -7.91 -8.97 -3.02
N ASP A 83 -7.23 -9.03 -1.89
CA ASP A 83 -7.21 -7.98 -0.87
C ASP A 83 -6.50 -6.69 -1.34
N HIS A 84 -5.73 -6.75 -2.42
CA HIS A 84 -5.05 -5.60 -3.04
C HIS A 84 -5.74 -5.06 -4.29
N VAL A 85 -6.60 -5.86 -4.96
CA VAL A 85 -7.15 -5.45 -6.26
C VAL A 85 -8.67 -5.40 -6.34
N HIS A 86 -9.43 -6.04 -5.41
CA HIS A 86 -10.87 -6.19 -5.58
C HIS A 86 -11.70 -4.92 -5.32
N GLY A 87 -11.11 -3.85 -4.82
CA GLY A 87 -11.74 -2.52 -4.77
C GLY A 87 -11.65 -1.73 -6.09
N ILE A 88 -11.11 -2.31 -7.16
CA ILE A 88 -10.90 -1.64 -8.45
C ILE A 88 -12.19 -1.03 -9.03
N ASP A 89 -13.34 -1.68 -8.84
CA ASP A 89 -14.62 -1.18 -9.35
C ASP A 89 -15.07 0.12 -8.65
N ASP A 90 -14.67 0.34 -7.39
CA ASP A 90 -14.97 1.57 -6.66
C ASP A 90 -14.27 2.81 -7.25
N LEU A 91 -13.22 2.62 -8.08
CA LEU A 91 -12.57 3.72 -8.79
C LEU A 91 -13.53 4.48 -9.71
N ARG A 92 -14.65 3.87 -10.15
CA ARG A 92 -15.69 4.56 -10.92
C ARG A 92 -16.27 5.77 -10.18
N GLY A 93 -16.31 5.74 -8.84
CA GLY A 93 -16.76 6.87 -8.03
C GLY A 93 -15.93 8.14 -8.27
N PHE A 94 -14.62 7.99 -8.43
CA PHE A 94 -13.70 9.10 -8.72
C PHE A 94 -13.84 9.58 -10.19
N ASN A 95 -14.25 8.72 -11.10
CA ASN A 95 -14.53 9.11 -12.50
C ASN A 95 -15.82 9.91 -12.68
N LEU A 96 -16.71 9.99 -11.69
CA LEU A 96 -17.93 10.80 -11.80
C LEU A 96 -17.63 12.28 -12.00
N HIS A 97 -16.52 12.76 -11.42
CA HIS A 97 -16.10 14.15 -11.48
C HIS A 97 -14.93 14.41 -12.46
N SER A 98 -14.25 13.34 -12.91
CA SER A 98 -13.17 13.40 -13.88
C SER A 98 -13.55 12.69 -15.17
N LYS A 99 -13.32 13.32 -16.33
CA LYS A 99 -13.52 12.67 -17.64
C LYS A 99 -12.30 11.84 -18.08
N GLN A 100 -11.17 12.02 -17.40
CA GLN A 100 -9.93 11.32 -17.75
C GLN A 100 -9.91 9.90 -17.13
N PRO A 101 -9.35 8.93 -17.82
CA PRO A 101 -9.09 7.62 -17.23
C PRO A 101 -8.07 7.73 -16.10
N ILE A 102 -8.19 6.87 -15.10
CA ILE A 102 -7.20 6.74 -14.03
C ILE A 102 -6.11 5.76 -14.49
N PRO A 103 -4.84 6.17 -14.58
CA PRO A 103 -3.74 5.28 -14.94
C PRO A 103 -3.45 4.29 -13.80
N LEU A 104 -3.30 3.02 -14.17
CA LEU A 104 -2.98 1.89 -13.29
C LEU A 104 -1.59 1.39 -13.61
N TYR A 105 -0.67 1.48 -12.65
CA TYR A 105 0.72 1.03 -12.77
C TYR A 105 0.94 -0.27 -12.00
N GLY A 106 1.78 -1.16 -12.52
CA GLY A 106 2.15 -2.40 -11.87
C GLY A 106 3.03 -3.26 -12.78
N SER A 107 3.47 -4.43 -12.32
CA SER A 107 4.17 -5.36 -13.19
C SER A 107 3.25 -5.82 -14.32
N GLU A 108 3.83 -6.20 -15.47
CA GLU A 108 3.08 -6.73 -16.60
C GLU A 108 2.18 -7.90 -16.18
N GLN A 109 2.72 -8.81 -15.36
CA GLN A 109 1.97 -9.97 -14.86
C GLN A 109 0.80 -9.55 -13.97
N THR A 110 1.00 -8.59 -13.05
CA THR A 110 -0.06 -8.08 -12.17
C THR A 110 -1.19 -7.46 -12.99
N LEU A 111 -0.85 -6.59 -13.95
CA LEU A 111 -1.85 -5.93 -14.79
C LEU A 111 -2.55 -6.89 -15.75
N ALA A 112 -1.86 -7.92 -16.25
CA ALA A 112 -2.48 -8.96 -17.06
C ALA A 112 -3.51 -9.76 -16.26
N THR A 113 -3.20 -10.09 -15.00
CA THR A 113 -4.15 -10.76 -14.09
C THR A 113 -5.35 -9.86 -13.79
N ILE A 114 -5.14 -8.58 -13.49
CA ILE A 114 -6.21 -7.59 -13.29
C ILE A 114 -7.11 -7.50 -14.52
N ARG A 115 -6.54 -7.38 -15.72
CA ARG A 115 -7.30 -7.35 -16.97
C ARG A 115 -8.19 -8.57 -17.15
N THR A 116 -7.68 -9.75 -16.80
CA THR A 116 -8.42 -11.01 -16.93
C THR A 116 -9.52 -11.11 -15.87
N SER A 117 -9.20 -10.82 -14.61
CA SER A 117 -10.13 -10.93 -13.49
C SER A 117 -11.29 -9.92 -13.57
N PHE A 118 -11.02 -8.73 -14.12
CA PHE A 118 -11.98 -7.65 -14.26
C PHE A 118 -12.22 -7.30 -15.75
N SER A 119 -12.34 -8.35 -16.60
CA SER A 119 -12.46 -8.20 -18.06
C SER A 119 -13.59 -7.23 -18.47
N TYR A 120 -14.70 -7.19 -17.73
CA TYR A 120 -15.82 -6.28 -17.99
C TYR A 120 -15.42 -4.78 -17.96
N ILE A 121 -14.40 -4.41 -17.17
CA ILE A 121 -13.89 -3.03 -17.12
C ILE A 121 -13.13 -2.66 -18.40
N PHE A 122 -12.42 -3.64 -18.97
CA PHE A 122 -11.53 -3.42 -20.12
C PHE A 122 -12.15 -3.86 -21.45
N ASP A 123 -13.36 -4.45 -21.43
CA ASP A 123 -14.12 -4.81 -22.62
C ASP A 123 -14.87 -3.57 -23.11
N LYS A 124 -14.59 -3.18 -24.36
CA LYS A 124 -15.20 -2.00 -24.99
C LYS A 124 -16.68 -2.19 -25.37
N SER A 125 -17.24 -3.37 -25.18
CA SER A 125 -18.65 -3.66 -25.44
C SER A 125 -19.60 -3.03 -24.42
N GLU A 126 -19.10 -2.74 -23.20
CA GLU A 126 -19.90 -2.18 -22.11
C GLU A 126 -20.03 -0.64 -22.19
N PRO A 127 -21.20 -0.07 -21.86
CA PRO A 127 -21.35 1.36 -21.78
C PRO A 127 -20.46 1.99 -20.71
N ALA A 128 -19.66 2.99 -21.08
CA ALA A 128 -18.69 3.66 -20.19
C ALA A 128 -19.29 4.26 -18.90
N SER A 129 -20.62 4.41 -18.83
CA SER A 129 -21.30 4.95 -17.63
C SER A 129 -21.42 3.96 -16.47
N TYR A 130 -21.20 2.67 -16.73
CA TYR A 130 -21.37 1.60 -15.72
C TYR A 130 -20.06 1.03 -15.18
N ILE A 131 -18.92 1.36 -15.80
CA ILE A 131 -17.60 0.83 -15.47
C ILE A 131 -16.63 1.97 -15.16
N PRO A 132 -15.58 1.73 -14.32
CA PRO A 132 -14.53 2.70 -14.14
C PRO A 132 -13.73 2.89 -15.45
N ARG A 133 -13.31 4.14 -15.73
CA ARG A 133 -12.42 4.46 -16.85
C ARG A 133 -10.99 4.34 -16.37
N LEU A 134 -10.32 3.28 -16.79
CA LEU A 134 -8.98 2.90 -16.34
C LEU A 134 -8.06 2.65 -17.52
N GLU A 135 -6.76 2.90 -17.35
CA GLU A 135 -5.74 2.68 -18.35
C GLU A 135 -4.54 1.94 -17.75
N LEU A 136 -4.14 0.81 -18.37
CA LEU A 136 -3.08 -0.05 -17.85
C LEU A 136 -1.72 0.39 -18.37
N HIS A 137 -0.78 0.62 -17.47
CA HIS A 137 0.60 1.04 -17.74
C HIS A 137 1.59 0.06 -17.08
N PRO A 138 2.01 -1.02 -17.77
CA PRO A 138 3.03 -1.93 -17.24
C PRO A 138 4.36 -1.20 -16.99
N ILE A 139 4.96 -1.45 -15.84
CA ILE A 139 6.24 -0.87 -15.46
C ILE A 139 7.24 -1.95 -15.02
N ALA A 140 8.53 -1.69 -15.29
CA ALA A 140 9.66 -2.49 -14.80
C ALA A 140 10.77 -1.59 -14.21
N ALA A 141 10.62 -0.27 -14.30
CA ALA A 141 11.57 0.73 -13.85
C ALA A 141 10.85 1.91 -13.20
N ALA A 142 11.63 2.87 -12.70
CA ALA A 142 11.08 4.08 -12.09
C ALA A 142 10.19 4.87 -13.06
N VAL A 143 9.12 5.44 -12.52
CA VAL A 143 8.16 6.30 -13.23
C VAL A 143 8.24 7.70 -12.64
N ASP A 144 8.41 8.70 -13.51
CA ASP A 144 8.30 10.11 -13.14
C ASP A 144 6.85 10.55 -13.34
N LEU A 145 6.17 10.91 -12.26
CA LEU A 145 4.76 11.26 -12.25
C LEU A 145 4.48 12.39 -11.25
N PHE A 146 3.86 13.49 -11.69
CA PHE A 146 3.49 14.63 -10.83
C PHE A 146 4.67 15.25 -10.06
N ASP A 147 5.84 15.38 -10.70
CA ASP A 147 7.11 15.81 -10.11
C ASP A 147 7.68 14.83 -9.04
N LEU A 148 7.11 13.65 -8.92
CA LEU A 148 7.59 12.58 -8.05
C LEU A 148 8.25 11.47 -8.89
N LYS A 149 9.34 10.91 -8.37
CA LYS A 149 9.94 9.68 -8.89
C LYS A 149 9.48 8.50 -8.04
N ILE A 150 8.71 7.59 -8.65
CA ILE A 150 8.22 6.36 -8.01
C ILE A 150 9.03 5.19 -8.52
N VAL A 151 9.73 4.52 -7.61
CA VAL A 151 10.66 3.42 -7.92
C VAL A 151 10.03 2.11 -7.47
N PRO A 152 9.75 1.16 -8.38
CA PRO A 152 9.33 -0.18 -7.99
C PRO A 152 10.47 -0.92 -7.32
N ILE A 153 10.18 -1.55 -6.20
CA ILE A 153 11.10 -2.36 -5.40
C ILE A 153 10.69 -3.81 -5.55
N LEU A 154 11.47 -4.59 -6.26
CA LEU A 154 11.20 -6.02 -6.43
C LEU A 154 11.35 -6.76 -5.11
N MET A 155 10.33 -7.54 -4.76
CA MET A 155 10.28 -8.37 -3.55
C MET A 155 9.83 -9.79 -3.88
N ARG A 156 9.88 -10.68 -2.89
CA ARG A 156 9.37 -12.05 -2.97
C ARG A 156 8.24 -12.25 -1.96
N HIS A 157 7.16 -12.82 -2.43
CA HIS A 157 6.03 -13.28 -1.64
C HIS A 157 5.87 -14.78 -1.88
N GLY A 158 6.61 -15.59 -1.13
CA GLY A 158 6.82 -17.00 -1.44
C GLY A 158 7.53 -17.18 -2.79
N GLN A 159 6.85 -17.79 -3.74
CA GLN A 159 7.38 -17.98 -5.11
C GLN A 159 7.01 -16.82 -6.06
N MET A 160 6.10 -15.94 -5.66
CA MET A 160 5.63 -14.83 -6.47
C MET A 160 6.56 -13.62 -6.34
N GLU A 161 6.76 -12.90 -7.45
CA GLU A 161 7.36 -11.57 -7.44
C GLU A 161 6.27 -10.52 -7.16
N THR A 162 6.55 -9.61 -6.22
CA THR A 162 5.70 -8.48 -5.89
C THR A 162 6.49 -7.19 -5.98
N PHE A 163 5.81 -6.07 -6.15
CA PHE A 163 6.42 -4.76 -6.08
C PHE A 163 6.07 -4.06 -4.77
N GLY A 164 7.09 -3.53 -4.08
CA GLY A 164 6.92 -2.38 -3.23
C GLY A 164 7.17 -1.09 -4.02
N TYR A 165 6.96 0.05 -3.40
CA TYR A 165 7.18 1.35 -4.05
C TYR A 165 7.94 2.30 -3.15
N ARG A 166 8.98 2.93 -3.70
CA ARG A 166 9.69 4.02 -3.05
C ARG A 166 9.34 5.35 -3.72
N CYS A 167 9.07 6.37 -2.90
CA CYS A 167 8.90 7.76 -3.34
C CYS A 167 9.72 8.68 -2.42
N GLY A 168 10.86 9.16 -2.91
CA GLY A 168 11.78 9.98 -2.12
C GLY A 168 12.22 9.30 -0.80
N PRO A 169 11.94 9.90 0.37
CA PRO A 169 12.32 9.35 1.68
C PRO A 169 11.33 8.31 2.23
N PHE A 170 10.32 7.91 1.47
CA PHE A 170 9.27 6.96 1.82
C PHE A 170 9.38 5.67 1.02
N ALA A 171 9.11 4.52 1.64
CA ALA A 171 8.88 3.25 0.94
C ALA A 171 7.72 2.45 1.58
N TYR A 172 6.96 1.76 0.72
CA TYR A 172 5.84 0.89 1.07
C TYR A 172 6.12 -0.52 0.55
N LEU A 173 6.33 -1.47 1.46
CA LEU A 173 6.78 -2.84 1.19
C LEU A 173 5.87 -3.83 1.90
N THR A 174 4.68 -4.08 1.36
CA THR A 174 3.74 -5.08 1.89
C THR A 174 3.89 -6.41 1.16
N ASP A 175 3.39 -7.49 1.76
CA ASP A 175 3.31 -8.82 1.15
C ASP A 175 4.66 -9.32 0.63
N CYS A 176 5.57 -9.51 1.56
CA CYS A 176 6.87 -10.07 1.25
C CYS A 176 7.48 -10.89 2.41
N ASN A 177 8.25 -11.90 2.05
CA ASN A 177 9.08 -12.68 2.96
C ASN A 177 10.57 -12.61 2.62
N ALA A 178 10.93 -11.92 1.52
CA ALA A 178 12.31 -11.64 1.17
C ALA A 178 12.43 -10.41 0.27
N ILE A 179 13.53 -9.66 0.44
CA ILE A 179 13.92 -8.53 -0.38
C ILE A 179 15.30 -8.83 -0.99
N PRO A 180 15.42 -8.98 -2.33
CA PRO A 180 16.69 -9.22 -2.99
C PRO A 180 17.72 -8.12 -2.69
N THR A 181 19.02 -8.47 -2.70
CA THR A 181 20.09 -7.49 -2.41
C THR A 181 20.05 -6.28 -3.35
N SER A 182 19.80 -6.51 -4.64
CA SER A 182 19.64 -5.41 -5.61
C SER A 182 18.51 -4.44 -5.29
N SER A 183 17.46 -4.91 -4.60
CA SER A 183 16.36 -4.08 -4.15
C SER A 183 16.69 -3.34 -2.85
N LEU A 184 17.51 -3.96 -1.96
CA LEU A 184 17.97 -3.30 -0.73
C LEU A 184 18.79 -2.06 -1.02
N ASP A 185 19.62 -2.08 -2.08
CA ASP A 185 20.43 -0.93 -2.50
C ASP A 185 19.55 0.29 -2.86
N LEU A 186 18.31 0.07 -3.23
CA LEU A 186 17.32 1.12 -3.53
C LEU A 186 16.63 1.68 -2.27
N LEU A 187 16.87 1.14 -1.08
CA LEU A 187 16.15 1.49 0.15
C LEU A 187 16.97 2.33 1.15
N HIS A 188 18.15 2.80 0.75
CA HIS A 188 18.96 3.65 1.63
C HIS A 188 18.38 5.05 1.83
N GLY A 189 18.54 5.59 3.04
CA GLY A 189 18.18 6.98 3.37
C GLY A 189 16.68 7.23 3.50
N LEU A 190 15.88 6.22 3.84
CA LEU A 190 14.46 6.38 4.11
C LEU A 190 14.24 7.10 5.46
N GLU A 191 13.24 7.97 5.49
CA GLU A 191 12.70 8.51 6.73
C GLU A 191 11.60 7.61 7.28
N VAL A 192 10.69 7.14 6.41
CA VAL A 192 9.59 6.24 6.79
C VAL A 192 9.57 5.02 5.86
N LEU A 193 9.54 3.85 6.47
CA LEU A 193 9.37 2.55 5.84
C LEU A 193 8.08 1.91 6.35
N ILE A 194 7.19 1.52 5.45
CA ILE A 194 6.10 0.59 5.75
C ILE A 194 6.58 -0.80 5.31
N LEU A 195 6.56 -1.77 6.21
CA LEU A 195 7.10 -3.12 5.96
C LEU A 195 6.11 -4.20 6.39
N ASP A 196 6.02 -5.27 5.62
CA ASP A 196 5.27 -6.49 5.98
C ASP A 196 5.70 -7.01 7.36
N GLY A 197 4.74 -7.34 8.22
CA GLY A 197 5.00 -7.85 9.56
C GLY A 197 3.80 -8.62 10.10
N LEU A 198 3.42 -9.71 9.39
CA LEU A 198 2.15 -10.39 9.56
C LEU A 198 1.76 -10.74 11.00
N ARG A 199 2.69 -11.37 11.75
CA ARG A 199 2.49 -11.91 13.10
C ARG A 199 3.81 -12.38 13.73
N PHE A 200 3.79 -12.81 14.99
CA PHE A 200 5.01 -13.29 15.66
C PHE A 200 5.45 -14.67 15.20
N THR A 201 4.50 -15.55 14.87
CA THR A 201 4.81 -16.91 14.41
C THR A 201 5.23 -16.92 12.94
N PRO A 202 6.15 -17.82 12.51
CA PRO A 202 6.63 -17.90 11.14
C PRO A 202 5.50 -18.08 10.11
N HIS A 203 5.70 -17.52 8.92
CA HIS A 203 4.84 -17.70 7.77
C HIS A 203 5.68 -17.95 6.51
N SER A 204 5.14 -18.70 5.55
CA SER A 204 5.88 -19.11 4.35
C SER A 204 6.04 -18.01 3.30
N THR A 205 5.18 -17.01 3.32
CA THR A 205 5.09 -15.97 2.28
C THR A 205 5.20 -14.54 2.81
N HIS A 206 5.15 -14.34 4.13
CA HIS A 206 5.26 -13.05 4.79
C HIS A 206 6.41 -13.02 5.78
N PHE A 207 6.98 -11.86 6.03
CA PHE A 207 7.80 -11.67 7.20
C PHE A 207 6.95 -11.85 8.47
N ASN A 208 7.48 -12.61 9.43
CA ASN A 208 6.99 -12.49 10.80
C ASN A 208 7.59 -11.23 11.46
N ILE A 209 7.03 -10.78 12.57
CA ILE A 209 7.48 -9.55 13.25
C ILE A 209 8.98 -9.59 13.59
N PRO A 210 9.57 -10.67 14.15
CA PRO A 210 11.01 -10.76 14.37
C PRO A 210 11.84 -10.57 13.09
N GLN A 211 11.48 -11.22 11.99
CA GLN A 211 12.16 -11.07 10.69
C GLN A 211 12.00 -9.67 10.11
N ALA A 212 10.82 -9.07 10.28
CA ALA A 212 10.57 -7.70 9.85
C ALA A 212 11.44 -6.69 10.63
N ILE A 213 11.64 -6.89 11.93
CA ILE A 213 12.54 -6.08 12.77
C ILE A 213 13.99 -6.19 12.26
N GLU A 214 14.47 -7.40 12.00
CA GLU A 214 15.82 -7.61 11.45
C GLU A 214 15.99 -6.92 10.07
N MET A 215 14.97 -7.01 9.22
CA MET A 215 14.98 -6.35 7.91
C MET A 215 14.92 -4.82 8.04
N ALA A 216 14.11 -4.30 8.95
CA ALA A 216 14.04 -2.86 9.25
C ALA A 216 15.39 -2.31 9.70
N GLN A 217 16.09 -3.02 10.60
CA GLN A 217 17.44 -2.66 11.05
C GLN A 217 18.45 -2.67 9.89
N LYS A 218 18.35 -3.66 9.00
CA LYS A 218 19.22 -3.75 7.82
C LYS A 218 19.00 -2.61 6.83
N ILE A 219 17.76 -2.18 6.61
CA ILE A 219 17.40 -1.06 5.74
C ILE A 219 17.80 0.28 6.39
N GLY A 220 17.62 0.40 7.70
CA GLY A 220 18.05 1.57 8.47
C GLY A 220 17.20 2.82 8.23
N ALA A 221 15.88 2.68 8.02
CA ALA A 221 14.96 3.80 7.99
C ALA A 221 14.88 4.48 9.36
N LYS A 222 14.59 5.80 9.41
CA LYS A 222 14.44 6.52 10.69
C LYS A 222 13.24 6.00 11.49
N GLN A 223 12.15 5.62 10.80
CA GLN A 223 10.96 5.01 11.38
C GLN A 223 10.47 3.89 10.47
N THR A 224 10.17 2.74 11.05
CA THR A 224 9.52 1.61 10.35
C THR A 224 8.17 1.33 10.98
N LEU A 225 7.16 1.12 10.15
CA LEU A 225 5.83 0.70 10.57
C LEU A 225 5.54 -0.68 9.99
N LEU A 226 5.20 -1.63 10.86
CA LEU A 226 4.82 -2.97 10.45
C LEU A 226 3.35 -2.99 10.03
N THR A 227 3.08 -3.48 8.83
CA THR A 227 1.74 -3.55 8.22
C THR A 227 1.37 -5.00 7.89
N HIS A 228 0.20 -5.18 7.28
CA HIS A 228 -0.37 -6.49 6.95
C HIS A 228 -0.61 -7.37 8.19
N LEU A 229 -0.97 -6.73 9.30
CA LEU A 229 -1.07 -7.34 10.63
C LEU A 229 -2.27 -8.29 10.73
N SER A 230 -2.04 -9.47 11.31
CA SER A 230 -3.08 -10.45 11.59
C SER A 230 -3.79 -10.18 12.92
N HIS A 231 -4.85 -10.94 13.20
CA HIS A 231 -5.61 -10.88 14.45
C HIS A 231 -4.86 -11.53 15.65
N GLU A 232 -3.63 -12.01 15.45
CA GLU A 232 -2.73 -12.46 16.52
C GLU A 232 -1.96 -11.27 17.15
N VAL A 233 -2.01 -10.09 16.50
CA VAL A 233 -1.28 -8.89 16.94
C VAL A 233 -2.24 -7.92 17.60
N ASP A 234 -2.18 -7.83 18.93
CA ASP A 234 -2.87 -6.81 19.70
C ASP A 234 -2.07 -5.52 19.68
N HIS A 235 -2.66 -4.41 19.17
CA HIS A 235 -1.90 -3.18 18.96
C HIS A 235 -1.38 -2.57 20.28
N PRO A 236 -2.23 -2.32 21.30
CA PRO A 236 -1.76 -1.65 22.51
C PRO A 236 -0.70 -2.46 23.27
N ASP A 237 -0.78 -3.79 23.23
CA ASP A 237 0.13 -4.65 23.98
C ASP A 237 1.46 -4.86 23.23
N HIS A 238 1.39 -5.09 21.92
CA HIS A 238 2.58 -5.46 21.15
C HIS A 238 3.38 -4.28 20.63
N ASP A 239 2.75 -3.12 20.35
CA ASP A 239 3.47 -1.94 19.87
C ASP A 239 4.53 -1.47 20.89
N GLN A 240 4.20 -1.53 22.17
CA GLN A 240 5.10 -1.15 23.27
C GLN A 240 6.31 -2.09 23.45
N GLN A 241 6.26 -3.30 22.88
CA GLN A 241 7.31 -4.31 22.97
C GLN A 241 8.29 -4.25 21.79
N LEU A 242 8.01 -3.42 20.79
CA LEU A 242 8.87 -3.27 19.62
C LEU A 242 10.10 -2.39 19.97
N PRO A 243 11.22 -2.61 19.27
CA PRO A 243 12.41 -1.79 19.48
C PRO A 243 12.20 -0.33 19.01
N ASP A 244 13.01 0.58 19.50
CA ASP A 244 12.99 1.99 19.13
C ASP A 244 13.02 2.16 17.60
N GLY A 245 12.16 3.03 17.07
CA GLY A 245 12.03 3.30 15.64
C GLY A 245 11.20 2.28 14.86
N VAL A 246 10.67 1.24 15.51
CA VAL A 246 9.73 0.28 14.92
C VAL A 246 8.40 0.34 15.66
N ASN A 247 7.30 0.47 14.93
CA ASN A 247 5.94 0.52 15.48
C ASN A 247 4.98 -0.32 14.62
N LEU A 248 3.79 -0.59 15.14
CA LEU A 248 2.70 -1.17 14.35
C LEU A 248 1.96 -0.06 13.59
N ALA A 249 1.65 -0.30 12.32
CA ALA A 249 0.79 0.57 11.55
C ALA A 249 -0.68 0.47 12.01
N TYR A 250 -1.45 1.54 11.82
CA TYR A 250 -2.90 1.54 12.03
C TYR A 250 -3.60 2.34 10.96
N ASP A 251 -4.88 2.05 10.76
CA ASP A 251 -5.72 2.71 9.78
C ASP A 251 -5.90 4.19 10.09
N GLY A 252 -5.69 5.05 9.10
CA GLY A 252 -5.75 6.51 9.24
C GLY A 252 -4.45 7.15 9.73
N GLN A 253 -3.38 6.38 9.96
CA GLN A 253 -2.08 6.94 10.38
C GLN A 253 -1.48 7.82 9.28
N LEU A 254 -0.94 8.99 9.68
CA LEU A 254 -0.54 10.04 8.77
C LEU A 254 0.88 10.51 9.02
N PHE A 255 1.63 10.72 7.92
CA PHE A 255 2.98 11.27 7.92
C PHE A 255 3.09 12.42 6.92
N ASN A 256 3.93 13.40 7.24
CA ASN A 256 4.30 14.49 6.35
C ASN A 256 5.82 14.49 6.18
N LEU A 257 6.29 14.24 4.96
CA LEU A 257 7.72 14.16 4.64
C LEU A 257 8.13 15.30 3.71
N SER A 258 9.26 15.92 4.02
CA SER A 258 9.83 16.93 3.14
C SER A 258 10.47 16.27 1.92
N MET A 259 10.08 16.70 0.72
CA MET A 259 10.67 16.24 -0.52
C MET A 259 11.80 17.18 -0.94
N ASN A 260 13.04 16.67 -0.88
CA ASN A 260 14.20 17.37 -1.46
C ASN A 260 14.21 17.15 -2.97
N LEU A 261 13.32 17.83 -3.69
CA LEU A 261 13.36 17.81 -5.15
C LEU A 261 14.53 18.69 -5.62
N PRO A 262 15.34 18.24 -6.60
CA PRO A 262 16.30 19.13 -7.23
C PRO A 262 15.56 20.33 -7.81
N ALA A 263 16.07 21.55 -7.56
CA ALA A 263 15.49 22.75 -8.14
C ALA A 263 15.33 22.53 -9.66
N MET A 264 14.11 22.70 -10.17
CA MET A 264 13.89 22.69 -11.62
C MET A 264 14.77 23.76 -12.25
N LYS A 265 15.67 23.33 -13.16
CA LYS A 265 16.50 24.22 -13.98
C LYS A 265 15.67 24.80 -15.10
#